data_9d6ee72d2b6620c5b55ea16b902f0996
#
_entry.id   9d6ee72d2b6620c5b55ea16b902f0996
#
_cell.length_a   1.000
_cell.length_b   1.000
_cell.length_c   1.000
_cell.angle_alpha   90.00
_cell.angle_beta   90.00
_cell.angle_gamma   90.00
#
_symmetry.space_group_name_H-M   'P 1'
#
loop_
_entity.id
_entity.type
_entity.pdbx_description
1 polymer ?
#
loop_
_entity_poly.entity_id
_entity_poly.type
_entity_poly.pdbx_seq_one_letter_code
_entity_poly.pdbx_strand_id
1 'polypeptide(L)'
;MAVQAQYLDYVLEQLAGLERMNTRRMFGGVGLYSGELFFGLIDDDTLYFKTDASNAAQYQARHMPRFMPPANRPMGPMGYHQVPADIIEDGETLVAWARQSVAVALASRAKQAAGPRKKR
;
A
#
# COMPACT_ATOMS: atom_id res chain seq x y z
N MET A 1 5.81 0.30 -15.78
CA MET A 1 5.01 1.16 -16.64
C MET A 1 4.62 2.42 -15.93
N ALA A 2 4.32 3.45 -16.68
CA ALA A 2 3.94 4.71 -16.11
C ALA A 2 2.54 4.64 -15.51
N VAL A 3 2.29 5.53 -14.56
CA VAL A 3 0.96 5.70 -13.97
C VAL A 3 0.30 6.88 -14.68
N GLN A 4 -0.89 6.66 -15.19
CA GLN A 4 -1.62 7.73 -15.87
C GLN A 4 -2.18 8.71 -14.86
N ALA A 5 -2.10 10.00 -15.19
CA ALA A 5 -2.55 11.04 -14.29
C ALA A 5 -4.01 10.87 -13.90
N GLN A 6 -4.85 10.46 -14.84
CA GLN A 6 -6.27 10.29 -14.57
C GLN A 6 -6.52 9.19 -13.53
N TYR A 7 -5.77 8.10 -13.62
CA TYR A 7 -5.94 7.02 -12.65
C TYR A 7 -5.46 7.46 -11.26
N LEU A 8 -4.32 8.14 -11.22
CA LEU A 8 -3.80 8.66 -9.97
C LEU A 8 -4.80 9.61 -9.32
N ASP A 9 -5.35 10.54 -10.09
CA ASP A 9 -6.32 11.49 -9.57
C ASP A 9 -7.55 10.78 -9.02
N TYR A 10 -8.02 9.75 -9.70
CA TYR A 10 -9.16 8.97 -9.26
C TYR A 10 -8.88 8.29 -7.91
N VAL A 11 -7.71 7.64 -7.80
CA VAL A 11 -7.37 6.97 -6.55
C VAL A 11 -7.25 7.97 -5.40
N LEU A 12 -6.61 9.11 -5.66
CA LEU A 12 -6.44 10.12 -4.61
C LEU A 12 -7.78 10.71 -4.19
N GLU A 13 -8.71 10.84 -5.11
CA GLU A 13 -10.06 11.30 -4.79
C GLU A 13 -10.75 10.30 -3.87
N GLN A 14 -10.63 9.02 -4.19
CA GLN A 14 -11.23 7.97 -3.36
C GLN A 14 -10.58 7.86 -1.99
N LEU A 15 -9.33 8.27 -1.86
CA LEU A 15 -8.60 8.25 -0.60
C LEU A 15 -8.68 9.57 0.17
N ALA A 16 -9.53 10.49 -0.26
CA ALA A 16 -9.56 11.83 0.32
C ALA A 16 -9.80 11.85 1.82
N GLY A 17 -10.47 10.81 2.35
CA GLY A 17 -10.72 10.73 3.79
C GLY A 17 -9.55 10.23 4.62
N LEU A 18 -8.47 9.79 3.99
CA LEU A 18 -7.32 9.28 4.73
C LEU A 18 -6.46 10.43 5.24
N GLU A 19 -6.03 10.31 6.50
CA GLU A 19 -5.25 11.37 7.15
C GLU A 19 -3.86 11.50 6.53
N ARG A 20 -3.43 12.73 6.33
CA ARG A 20 -2.07 13.07 5.93
C ARG A 20 -1.63 12.37 4.65
N MET A 21 -2.55 12.24 3.71
CA MET A 21 -2.29 11.57 2.44
C MET A 21 -1.28 12.35 1.61
N ASN A 22 -0.24 11.68 1.13
CA ASN A 22 0.67 12.28 0.18
C ASN A 22 1.30 11.19 -0.69
N THR A 23 2.01 11.61 -1.74
CA THR A 23 2.54 10.68 -2.72
C THR A 23 3.97 11.03 -3.06
N ARG A 24 4.71 10.03 -3.56
CA ARG A 24 6.06 10.22 -4.08
C ARG A 24 6.26 9.32 -5.28
N ARG A 25 6.87 9.86 -6.32
CA ARG A 25 7.18 9.03 -7.47
C ARG A 25 8.36 8.14 -7.14
N MET A 26 8.27 6.88 -7.61
CA MET A 26 9.34 5.92 -7.39
C MET A 26 9.24 4.80 -8.41
N PHE A 27 10.38 4.40 -8.96
CA PHE A 27 10.50 3.21 -9.82
C PHE A 27 9.49 3.19 -10.96
N GLY A 28 9.14 4.36 -11.48
CA GLY A 28 8.15 4.44 -12.55
C GLY A 28 6.71 4.40 -12.07
N GLY A 29 6.48 4.22 -10.79
CA GLY A 29 5.16 4.23 -10.20
C GLY A 29 5.00 5.37 -9.22
N VAL A 30 4.02 5.24 -8.32
CA VAL A 30 3.73 6.26 -7.32
C VAL A 30 3.56 5.58 -5.97
N GLY A 31 4.35 6.00 -4.98
CA GLY A 31 4.17 5.52 -3.62
C GLY A 31 3.12 6.35 -2.90
N LEU A 32 2.35 5.69 -2.04
CA LEU A 32 1.28 6.31 -1.28
C LEU A 32 1.66 6.31 0.19
N TYR A 33 1.53 7.47 0.82
CA TYR A 33 1.97 7.67 2.20
C TYR A 33 0.87 8.31 3.03
N SER A 34 0.81 7.93 4.29
CA SER A 34 0.09 8.68 5.32
C SER A 34 1.16 9.27 6.22
N GLY A 35 1.38 10.57 6.11
CA GLY A 35 2.56 11.16 6.73
C GLY A 35 3.81 10.56 6.14
N GLU A 36 4.61 9.91 6.97
CA GLU A 36 5.83 9.25 6.52
C GLU A 36 5.68 7.75 6.33
N LEU A 37 4.49 7.22 6.56
CA LEU A 37 4.28 5.78 6.48
C LEU A 37 3.88 5.38 5.07
N PHE A 38 4.71 4.57 4.45
CA PHE A 38 4.50 4.06 3.11
C PHE A 38 3.54 2.88 3.19
N PHE A 39 2.30 3.06 2.71
CA PHE A 39 1.28 2.02 2.88
C PHE A 39 0.81 1.40 1.58
N GLY A 40 1.17 1.96 0.45
CA GLY A 40 0.70 1.41 -0.82
C GLY A 40 1.44 2.01 -1.99
N LEU A 41 1.11 1.51 -3.17
CA LEU A 41 1.74 2.02 -4.37
C LEU A 41 0.81 1.81 -5.56
N ILE A 42 1.04 2.60 -6.60
CA ILE A 42 0.39 2.43 -7.89
C ILE A 42 1.48 2.12 -8.90
N ASP A 43 1.32 1.00 -9.59
CA ASP A 43 2.25 0.59 -10.62
C ASP A 43 1.44 0.06 -11.81
N ASP A 44 1.75 0.57 -13.00
CA ASP A 44 1.06 0.15 -14.23
C ASP A 44 -0.45 0.27 -14.07
N ASP A 45 -0.90 1.42 -13.55
CA ASP A 45 -2.32 1.74 -13.33
C ASP A 45 -3.04 0.68 -12.49
N THR A 46 -2.34 0.14 -11.50
CA THR A 46 -2.88 -0.84 -10.57
C THR A 46 -2.53 -0.40 -9.16
N LEU A 47 -3.52 -0.42 -8.28
CA LEU A 47 -3.34 -0.01 -6.89
C LEU A 47 -3.04 -1.21 -6.02
N TYR A 48 -1.99 -1.10 -5.20
CA TYR A 48 -1.60 -2.13 -4.25
C TYR A 48 -1.49 -1.51 -2.86
N PHE A 49 -1.95 -2.24 -1.85
CA PHE A 49 -1.80 -1.83 -0.44
C PHE A 49 -0.92 -2.82 0.29
N LYS A 50 -0.22 -2.30 1.28
CA LYS A 50 0.70 -3.07 2.10
C LYS A 50 -0.06 -4.07 2.97
N THR A 51 0.43 -5.31 3.00
CA THR A 51 -0.24 -6.37 3.74
C THR A 51 0.73 -7.16 4.61
N ASP A 52 0.19 -7.68 5.70
CA ASP A 52 0.85 -8.69 6.51
C ASP A 52 -0.25 -9.63 7.01
N ALA A 53 0.06 -10.47 7.99
CA ALA A 53 -0.91 -11.45 8.47
C ALA A 53 -2.18 -10.81 9.01
N SER A 54 -2.10 -9.54 9.47
CA SER A 54 -3.25 -8.90 10.10
C SER A 54 -4.34 -8.51 9.09
N ASN A 55 -3.99 -8.29 7.82
CA ASN A 55 -4.98 -7.81 6.85
C ASN A 55 -4.97 -8.58 5.53
N ALA A 56 -4.11 -9.57 5.37
CA ALA A 56 -4.02 -10.27 4.08
C ALA A 56 -5.25 -11.11 3.77
N ALA A 57 -5.96 -11.59 4.79
CA ALA A 57 -7.07 -12.51 4.57
C ALA A 57 -8.17 -11.92 3.69
N GLN A 58 -8.46 -10.63 3.84
CA GLN A 58 -9.51 -10.01 3.04
C GLN A 58 -9.14 -9.92 1.56
N TYR A 59 -7.84 -9.83 1.26
CA TYR A 59 -7.37 -9.86 -0.12
C TYR A 59 -7.38 -11.30 -0.66
N GLN A 60 -6.94 -12.24 0.15
CA GLN A 60 -6.89 -13.64 -0.25
C GLN A 60 -8.29 -14.20 -0.51
N ALA A 61 -9.27 -13.78 0.29
CA ALA A 61 -10.64 -14.22 0.10
C ALA A 61 -11.19 -13.79 -1.27
N ARG A 62 -10.64 -12.75 -1.85
CA ARG A 62 -11.04 -12.25 -3.16
C ARG A 62 -10.06 -12.66 -4.25
N HIS A 63 -9.11 -13.52 -3.92
CA HIS A 63 -8.11 -14.04 -4.86
C HIS A 63 -7.27 -12.93 -5.50
N MET A 64 -6.96 -11.88 -4.74
CA MET A 64 -6.20 -10.77 -5.28
C MET A 64 -4.72 -11.11 -5.35
N PRO A 65 -4.05 -10.79 -6.44
CA PRO A 65 -2.63 -11.13 -6.58
C PRO A 65 -1.75 -10.23 -5.74
N ARG A 66 -0.58 -10.76 -5.40
CA ARG A 66 0.44 -9.98 -4.73
C ARG A 66 1.23 -9.19 -5.75
N PHE A 67 1.78 -8.06 -5.31
CA PHE A 67 2.65 -7.27 -6.15
C PHE A 67 3.95 -8.02 -6.41
N MET A 68 4.36 -8.07 -7.67
CA MET A 68 5.60 -8.74 -8.08
C MET A 68 6.58 -7.69 -8.58
N PRO A 69 7.46 -7.20 -7.72
CA PRO A 69 8.40 -6.17 -8.15
C PRO A 69 9.44 -6.75 -9.11
N PRO A 70 10.09 -5.89 -9.91
CA PRO A 70 11.19 -6.37 -10.74
C PRO A 70 12.26 -7.03 -9.89
N ALA A 71 12.94 -8.02 -10.46
CA ALA A 71 13.93 -8.79 -9.71
C ALA A 71 15.03 -7.94 -9.13
N ASN A 72 15.38 -6.85 -9.80
CA ASN A 72 16.48 -5.99 -9.35
C ASN A 72 16.03 -4.90 -8.38
N ARG A 73 14.77 -4.93 -7.94
CA ARG A 73 14.24 -3.94 -7.00
C ARG A 73 13.32 -4.61 -6.00
N PRO A 74 13.88 -5.47 -5.15
CA PRO A 74 13.05 -6.16 -4.18
C PRO A 74 12.43 -5.16 -3.20
N MET A 75 11.18 -5.43 -2.84
CA MET A 75 10.44 -4.55 -1.93
C MET A 75 10.63 -4.94 -0.47
N GLY A 76 11.46 -5.93 -0.21
CA GLY A 76 11.66 -6.38 1.15
C GLY A 76 10.67 -7.47 1.52
N PRO A 77 10.64 -7.85 2.80
CA PRO A 77 9.85 -9.01 3.22
C PRO A 77 8.35 -8.77 3.27
N MET A 78 7.91 -7.51 3.33
CA MET A 78 6.49 -7.22 3.45
C MET A 78 5.80 -7.37 2.11
N GLY A 79 4.58 -7.91 2.14
CA GLY A 79 3.83 -8.07 0.93
C GLY A 79 3.00 -6.83 0.59
N TYR A 80 2.53 -6.81 -0.64
CA TYR A 80 1.56 -5.85 -1.12
C TYR A 80 0.58 -6.63 -1.98
N HIS A 81 -0.70 -6.34 -1.84
CA HIS A 81 -1.74 -7.01 -2.62
C HIS A 81 -2.51 -6.00 -3.42
N GLN A 82 -2.94 -6.41 -4.60
CA GLN A 82 -3.80 -5.58 -5.45
C GLN A 82 -5.12 -5.34 -4.75
N VAL A 83 -5.59 -4.10 -4.79
CA VAL A 83 -6.87 -3.74 -4.18
C VAL A 83 -7.98 -4.04 -5.19
N PRO A 84 -9.06 -4.73 -4.75
CA PRO A 84 -10.15 -5.03 -5.68
C PRO A 84 -10.84 -3.77 -6.18
N ALA A 85 -11.30 -3.83 -7.43
CA ALA A 85 -11.92 -2.68 -8.07
C ALA A 85 -13.15 -2.18 -7.31
N ASP A 86 -13.96 -3.08 -6.80
CA ASP A 86 -15.17 -2.69 -6.07
C ASP A 86 -14.82 -1.96 -4.76
N ILE A 87 -13.69 -2.29 -4.16
CA ILE A 87 -13.24 -1.59 -2.97
C ILE A 87 -12.75 -0.18 -3.33
N ILE A 88 -12.06 -0.04 -4.46
CA ILE A 88 -11.60 1.28 -4.89
C ILE A 88 -12.79 2.19 -5.16
N GLU A 89 -13.86 1.65 -5.73
CA GLU A 89 -15.05 2.43 -6.08
C GLU A 89 -15.82 2.89 -4.85
N ASP A 90 -15.61 2.25 -3.72
CA ASP A 90 -16.28 2.61 -2.47
C ASP A 90 -15.29 3.34 -1.58
N GLY A 91 -15.28 4.68 -1.68
CA GLY A 91 -14.26 5.48 -1.02
C GLY A 91 -14.17 5.25 0.49
N GLU A 92 -15.29 5.07 1.17
CA GLU A 92 -15.25 4.83 2.62
C GLU A 92 -14.57 3.51 2.93
N THR A 93 -14.89 2.47 2.17
CA THR A 93 -14.27 1.17 2.37
C THR A 93 -12.80 1.22 1.99
N LEU A 94 -12.49 1.93 0.92
CA LEU A 94 -11.09 2.06 0.50
C LEU A 94 -10.26 2.73 1.59
N VAL A 95 -10.79 3.78 2.21
CA VAL A 95 -10.09 4.45 3.30
C VAL A 95 -9.90 3.51 4.49
N ALA A 96 -10.92 2.69 4.81
CA ALA A 96 -10.78 1.72 5.89
C ALA A 96 -9.67 0.71 5.60
N TRP A 97 -9.61 0.22 4.37
CA TRP A 97 -8.54 -0.71 3.99
C TRP A 97 -7.19 -0.03 4.00
N ALA A 98 -7.14 1.23 3.57
CA ALA A 98 -5.89 2.00 3.61
C ALA A 98 -5.41 2.18 5.04
N ARG A 99 -6.32 2.45 5.97
CA ARG A 99 -5.94 2.59 7.37
C ARG A 99 -5.34 1.31 7.94
N GLN A 100 -5.87 0.16 7.52
CA GLN A 100 -5.26 -1.10 7.91
C GLN A 100 -3.84 -1.22 7.41
N SER A 101 -3.59 -0.80 6.19
CA SER A 101 -2.26 -0.86 5.60
C SER A 101 -1.31 0.16 6.25
N VAL A 102 -1.83 1.32 6.66
CA VAL A 102 -1.05 2.27 7.45
C VAL A 102 -0.63 1.63 8.77
N ALA A 103 -1.54 0.89 9.41
CA ALA A 103 -1.22 0.19 10.66
C ALA A 103 -0.15 -0.88 10.43
N VAL A 104 -0.21 -1.58 9.29
CA VAL A 104 0.82 -2.55 8.92
C VAL A 104 2.18 -1.85 8.79
N ALA A 105 2.19 -0.69 8.12
CA ALA A 105 3.43 0.06 7.94
C ALA A 105 3.99 0.54 9.26
N LEU A 106 3.13 0.99 10.16
CA LEU A 106 3.55 1.44 11.48
C LEU A 106 4.12 0.29 12.29
N ALA A 107 3.47 -0.86 12.27
CA ALA A 107 3.94 -2.03 13.00
C ALA A 107 5.29 -2.52 12.45
N SER A 108 5.45 -2.50 11.14
CA SER A 108 6.70 -2.90 10.51
C SER A 108 7.83 -1.96 10.92
N ARG A 109 7.57 -0.66 10.93
CA ARG A 109 8.56 0.34 11.33
C ARG A 109 8.96 0.16 12.79
N ALA A 110 8.00 -0.06 13.67
CA ALA A 110 8.29 -0.28 15.08
C ALA A 110 9.09 -1.55 15.29
N LYS A 111 8.77 -2.60 14.56
CA LYS A 111 9.47 -3.86 14.66
C LYS A 111 10.91 -3.72 14.21
N GLN A 112 11.14 -3.00 13.11
CA GLN A 112 12.51 -2.77 12.64
C GLN A 112 13.31 -1.96 13.63
N ALA A 113 12.70 -0.96 14.21
CA ALA A 113 13.38 -0.11 15.18
C ALA A 113 13.78 -0.87 16.44
N ALA A 114 12.93 -1.82 16.87
CA ALA A 114 13.18 -2.56 18.11
C ALA A 114 14.10 -3.75 17.90
N GLY A 115 14.02 -4.39 16.73
CA GLY A 115 14.65 -5.68 16.51
C GLY A 115 16.14 -5.73 16.77
N PRO A 116 16.94 -4.88 16.09
CA PRO A 116 18.39 -4.98 16.22
C PRO A 116 18.90 -4.75 17.62
N ARG A 117 18.22 -3.94 18.41
CA ARG A 117 18.71 -3.60 19.74
C ARG A 117 18.56 -4.72 20.72
N LYS A 118 17.76 -5.70 20.41
CA LYS A 118 17.55 -6.82 21.32
C LYS A 118 18.68 -7.79 21.35
N LYS A 119 19.58 -7.63 20.46
CA LYS A 119 20.68 -8.57 20.35
C LYS A 119 21.68 -8.46 21.45
N ARG A 120 21.63 -7.46 22.20
CA ARG A 120 22.59 -7.28 23.25
C ARG A 120 22.37 -8.06 24.44
#